data_7c0b388ccf0c7d7e0bc41003bdd35ea9
#
_entry.id   7c0b388ccf0c7d7e0bc41003bdd35ea9
#
_cell.length_a   1.000
_cell.length_b   1.000
_cell.length_c   1.000
_cell.angle_alpha   90.00
_cell.angle_beta   90.00
_cell.angle_gamma   90.00
#
_symmetry.space_group_name_H-M   'P 1'
#
loop_
_entity.id
_entity.type
_entity.pdbx_description
1 polymer ?
#
loop_
_entity_poly.entity_id
_entity_poly.type
_entity_poly.pdbx_seq_one_letter_code
_entity_poly.pdbx_strand_id
1 'polypeptide(L)'
;RKRRLQQCARRGDFTPRDWSIGHRGAALQFPEHTVESYTAAARMGAGIVECDVTFTKDKELVCRHAQNDLHTTTNILVTPLAAKCTQPFVPAVLDANGKVLTPAKAECRTSDITLAEFRTLRGKMDAFDPSARTPEQYLGGTALWRTDLYAGPTSGTLMTHAESIELFKKLGVKMTPELKSASVAMPFDGFTQQAYAQKMIDEYKRAGVNPRNVFPQSFS
;
A
#
# COMPACT_ATOMS: atom_id res chain seq x y z
N ARG A 1 -24.00 0.35 -27.69
CA ARG A 1 -22.89 0.58 -26.76
C ARG A 1 -22.82 -0.50 -25.65
N LYS A 2 -23.91 -0.77 -24.93
CA LYS A 2 -23.99 -1.80 -23.85
C LYS A 2 -23.53 -3.19 -24.31
N ARG A 3 -24.04 -3.70 -25.48
CA ARG A 3 -23.63 -5.00 -26.04
C ARG A 3 -22.13 -5.08 -26.33
N ARG A 4 -21.51 -4.00 -26.82
CA ARG A 4 -20.07 -3.93 -27.13
C ARG A 4 -19.24 -4.00 -25.85
N LEU A 5 -19.65 -3.29 -24.79
CA LEU A 5 -19.00 -3.35 -23.47
C LEU A 5 -19.11 -4.73 -22.83
N GLN A 6 -20.29 -5.37 -22.94
CA GLN A 6 -20.50 -6.74 -22.46
C GLN A 6 -19.65 -7.78 -23.22
N GLN A 7 -19.45 -7.58 -24.53
CA GLN A 7 -18.55 -8.43 -25.33
C GLN A 7 -17.07 -8.24 -24.91
N CYS A 8 -16.63 -7.01 -24.69
CA CYS A 8 -15.29 -6.73 -24.16
C CYS A 8 -15.07 -7.37 -22.79
N ALA A 9 -16.04 -7.23 -21.87
CA ALA A 9 -15.97 -7.84 -20.55
C ALA A 9 -15.88 -9.38 -20.61
N ARG A 10 -16.60 -10.03 -21.55
CA ARG A 10 -16.56 -11.49 -21.74
C ARG A 10 -15.25 -11.99 -22.34
N ARG A 11 -14.58 -11.19 -23.17
CA ARG A 11 -13.30 -11.58 -23.80
C ARG A 11 -12.15 -11.51 -22.81
N GLY A 12 -12.24 -10.64 -21.79
CA GLY A 12 -11.18 -10.47 -20.81
C GLY A 12 -9.87 -9.87 -21.35
N ASP A 13 -9.84 -9.52 -22.64
CA ASP A 13 -8.65 -9.02 -23.33
C ASP A 13 -8.58 -7.49 -23.25
N PHE A 14 -8.15 -6.97 -22.11
CA PHE A 14 -7.84 -5.56 -21.98
C PHE A 14 -6.41 -5.31 -22.47
N THR A 15 -6.28 -4.51 -23.54
CA THR A 15 -4.97 -4.07 -24.02
C THR A 15 -4.42 -3.00 -23.08
N PRO A 16 -3.25 -3.18 -22.46
CA PRO A 16 -2.61 -2.16 -21.65
C PRO A 16 -2.40 -0.85 -22.43
N ARG A 17 -2.60 0.27 -21.76
CA ARG A 17 -2.45 1.62 -22.35
C ARG A 17 -1.61 2.49 -21.43
N ASP A 18 -0.56 3.08 -21.97
CA ASP A 18 0.41 3.91 -21.22
C ASP A 18 -0.19 5.22 -20.66
N TRP A 19 -1.36 5.64 -21.12
CA TRP A 19 -2.07 6.79 -20.56
C TRP A 19 -2.87 6.46 -19.29
N SER A 20 -2.93 5.19 -18.90
CA SER A 20 -3.66 4.73 -17.73
C SER A 20 -2.67 4.21 -16.68
N ILE A 21 -2.68 4.84 -15.51
CA ILE A 21 -1.87 4.45 -14.35
C ILE A 21 -2.76 3.73 -13.34
N GLY A 22 -2.37 2.53 -12.95
CA GLY A 22 -2.90 1.83 -11.79
C GLY A 22 -2.34 2.45 -10.51
N HIS A 23 -2.95 3.56 -10.04
CA HIS A 23 -2.56 4.31 -8.84
C HIS A 23 -2.72 3.41 -7.60
N ARG A 24 -1.61 3.00 -6.99
CA ARG A 24 -1.52 2.00 -5.92
C ARG A 24 -2.10 0.62 -6.33
N GLY A 25 -2.14 0.35 -7.65
CA GLY A 25 -2.86 -0.76 -8.25
C GLY A 25 -4.32 -0.43 -8.57
N ALA A 26 -5.25 -1.32 -8.24
CA ALA A 26 -6.70 -1.12 -8.34
C ALA A 26 -7.31 -0.81 -6.97
N ALA A 27 -6.81 0.23 -6.31
CA ALA A 27 -7.04 0.54 -4.89
C ALA A 27 -8.50 0.89 -4.52
N LEU A 28 -9.37 1.13 -5.50
CA LEU A 28 -10.79 1.32 -5.24
C LEU A 28 -11.53 0.00 -4.90
N GLN A 29 -10.94 -1.14 -5.28
CA GLN A 29 -11.58 -2.45 -5.18
C GLN A 29 -10.75 -3.50 -4.43
N PHE A 30 -9.44 -3.26 -4.29
CA PHE A 30 -8.49 -4.18 -3.67
C PHE A 30 -7.62 -3.42 -2.66
N PRO A 31 -7.11 -4.07 -1.61
CA PRO A 31 -6.12 -3.46 -0.72
C PRO A 31 -4.95 -2.89 -1.52
N GLU A 32 -4.63 -1.63 -1.33
CA GLU A 32 -3.59 -0.93 -2.06
C GLU A 32 -2.20 -1.55 -1.87
N HIS A 33 -1.35 -1.43 -2.90
CA HIS A 33 0.04 -1.92 -2.86
C HIS A 33 0.17 -3.40 -2.54
N THR A 34 -0.77 -4.21 -3.02
CA THR A 34 -0.76 -5.67 -2.87
C THR A 34 -0.62 -6.36 -4.22
N VAL A 35 -0.19 -7.63 -4.22
CA VAL A 35 -0.12 -8.48 -5.43
C VAL A 35 -1.47 -8.47 -6.16
N GLU A 36 -2.56 -8.58 -5.41
CA GLU A 36 -3.92 -8.65 -5.91
C GLU A 36 -4.33 -7.34 -6.60
N SER A 37 -4.05 -6.20 -5.97
CA SER A 37 -4.33 -4.86 -6.50
C SER A 37 -3.56 -4.60 -7.80
N TYR A 38 -2.28 -4.91 -7.82
CA TYR A 38 -1.41 -4.72 -8.98
C TYR A 38 -1.82 -5.63 -10.15
N THR A 39 -2.11 -6.90 -9.86
CA THR A 39 -2.58 -7.86 -10.86
C THR A 39 -3.92 -7.44 -11.46
N ALA A 40 -4.85 -6.96 -10.61
CA ALA A 40 -6.13 -6.46 -11.07
C ALA A 40 -5.98 -5.22 -11.96
N ALA A 41 -5.15 -4.23 -11.58
CA ALA A 41 -4.92 -3.04 -12.39
C ALA A 41 -4.38 -3.39 -13.78
N ALA A 42 -3.36 -4.25 -13.86
CA ALA A 42 -2.81 -4.70 -15.13
C ALA A 42 -3.86 -5.42 -16.01
N ARG A 43 -4.67 -6.31 -15.41
CA ARG A 43 -5.76 -7.01 -16.10
C ARG A 43 -6.87 -6.08 -16.57
N MET A 44 -7.11 -4.98 -15.87
CA MET A 44 -8.06 -3.93 -16.29
C MET A 44 -7.52 -3.04 -17.41
N GLY A 45 -6.24 -3.20 -17.79
CA GLY A 45 -5.62 -2.48 -18.90
C GLY A 45 -4.77 -1.28 -18.52
N ALA A 46 -4.38 -1.14 -17.25
CA ALA A 46 -3.36 -0.16 -16.87
C ALA A 46 -2.03 -0.53 -17.54
N GLY A 47 -1.46 0.40 -18.32
CA GLY A 47 -0.15 0.22 -18.95
C GLY A 47 1.01 0.58 -18.03
N ILE A 48 0.73 1.36 -16.98
CA ILE A 48 1.68 1.77 -15.96
C ILE A 48 1.07 1.41 -14.60
N VAL A 49 1.90 0.91 -13.65
CA VAL A 49 1.46 0.60 -12.28
C VAL A 49 2.41 1.27 -11.29
N GLU A 50 1.83 1.77 -10.20
CA GLU A 50 2.55 2.53 -9.20
C GLU A 50 2.88 1.70 -7.97
N CYS A 51 4.10 1.86 -7.46
CA CYS A 51 4.51 1.48 -6.11
C CYS A 51 5.02 2.72 -5.39
N ASP A 52 4.31 3.16 -4.37
CA ASP A 52 4.80 4.13 -3.41
C ASP A 52 5.84 3.44 -2.52
N VAL A 53 7.04 4.01 -2.47
CA VAL A 53 8.20 3.37 -1.84
C VAL A 53 8.44 3.98 -0.48
N THR A 54 8.46 3.15 0.56
CA THR A 54 8.88 3.47 1.93
C THR A 54 9.94 2.47 2.39
N PHE A 55 10.44 2.58 3.61
CA PHE A 55 11.46 1.64 4.12
C PHE A 55 11.10 1.10 5.51
N THR A 56 11.54 -0.13 5.78
CA THR A 56 11.42 -0.84 7.07
C THR A 56 12.52 -0.43 8.04
N LYS A 57 12.46 -0.91 9.29
CA LYS A 57 13.46 -0.69 10.32
C LYS A 57 14.88 -1.12 9.88
N ASP A 58 14.98 -2.22 9.15
CA ASP A 58 16.21 -2.74 8.57
C ASP A 58 16.50 -2.17 7.16
N LYS A 59 15.83 -1.04 6.79
CA LYS A 59 16.11 -0.23 5.60
C LYS A 59 15.82 -0.96 4.29
N GLU A 60 14.94 -1.97 4.30
CA GLU A 60 14.43 -2.63 3.10
C GLU A 60 13.24 -1.86 2.52
N LEU A 61 13.20 -1.74 1.18
CA LEU A 61 12.17 -0.98 0.50
C LEU A 61 10.88 -1.79 0.35
N VAL A 62 9.75 -1.18 0.69
CA VAL A 62 8.41 -1.79 0.61
C VAL A 62 7.42 -0.86 -0.06
N CYS A 63 6.38 -1.44 -0.70
CA CYS A 63 5.33 -0.67 -1.35
C CYS A 63 4.23 -0.30 -0.34
N ARG A 64 4.25 0.95 0.16
CA ARG A 64 3.21 1.55 0.99
C ARG A 64 3.06 3.03 0.68
N HIS A 65 1.80 3.53 0.69
CA HIS A 65 1.51 4.92 0.36
C HIS A 65 2.17 5.92 1.31
N ALA A 66 2.23 5.59 2.59
CA ALA A 66 2.96 6.37 3.58
C ALA A 66 3.75 5.46 4.51
N GLN A 67 4.86 5.95 5.05
CA GLN A 67 5.63 5.20 6.03
C GLN A 67 4.83 4.88 7.30
N ASN A 68 3.85 5.71 7.63
CA ASN A 68 3.04 5.65 8.86
C ASN A 68 1.59 5.22 8.63
N ASP A 69 1.31 4.38 7.64
CA ASP A 69 -0.06 3.96 7.29
C ASP A 69 -0.43 2.51 7.67
N LEU A 70 0.49 1.75 8.29
CA LEU A 70 0.25 0.32 8.54
C LEU A 70 -0.98 0.05 9.42
N HIS A 71 -1.36 0.98 10.28
CA HIS A 71 -2.52 0.83 11.18
C HIS A 71 -3.88 0.95 10.48
N THR A 72 -3.93 1.58 9.29
CA THR A 72 -5.17 1.73 8.50
C THR A 72 -5.20 0.81 7.28
N THR A 73 -4.05 0.32 6.84
CA THR A 73 -3.89 -0.42 5.58
C THR A 73 -3.50 -1.89 5.76
N THR A 74 -3.25 -2.32 7.01
CA THR A 74 -2.89 -3.70 7.36
C THR A 74 -3.59 -4.18 8.63
N ASN A 75 -3.39 -5.46 8.95
CA ASN A 75 -3.88 -6.06 10.19
C ASN A 75 -2.96 -5.86 11.40
N ILE A 76 -1.98 -4.97 11.36
CA ILE A 76 -0.92 -4.86 12.38
C ILE A 76 -1.46 -4.73 13.81
N LEU A 77 -2.54 -3.94 14.02
CA LEU A 77 -3.10 -3.67 15.35
C LEU A 77 -3.70 -4.89 16.05
N VAL A 78 -4.03 -5.95 15.29
CA VAL A 78 -4.54 -7.24 15.83
C VAL A 78 -3.50 -8.34 15.78
N THR A 79 -2.23 -7.97 15.72
CA THR A 79 -1.07 -8.88 15.76
C THR A 79 -0.16 -8.50 16.93
N PRO A 80 0.78 -9.37 17.35
CA PRO A 80 1.78 -9.02 18.36
C PRO A 80 2.64 -7.80 17.97
N LEU A 81 2.73 -7.46 16.70
CA LEU A 81 3.49 -6.30 16.20
C LEU A 81 2.86 -4.96 16.60
N ALA A 82 1.61 -4.93 17.05
CA ALA A 82 0.97 -3.73 17.59
C ALA A 82 1.77 -3.08 18.72
N ALA A 83 2.49 -3.87 19.50
CA ALA A 83 3.36 -3.40 20.58
C ALA A 83 4.59 -2.59 20.08
N LYS A 84 4.92 -2.67 18.79
CA LYS A 84 6.03 -1.94 18.16
C LYS A 84 5.61 -0.62 17.52
N CYS A 85 4.31 -0.38 17.41
CA CYS A 85 3.80 0.85 16.78
C CYS A 85 4.28 2.09 17.52
N THR A 86 4.69 3.12 16.77
CA THR A 86 5.09 4.43 17.30
C THR A 86 4.03 5.02 18.23
N GLN A 87 2.75 4.90 17.86
CA GLN A 87 1.59 5.23 18.69
C GLN A 87 0.73 3.98 18.84
N PRO A 88 0.71 3.34 20.02
CA PRO A 88 -0.22 2.24 20.31
C PRO A 88 -1.68 2.69 20.15
N PHE A 89 -2.56 1.72 19.91
CA PHE A 89 -3.99 1.99 19.83
C PHE A 89 -4.52 2.64 21.10
N VAL A 90 -5.25 3.75 20.91
CA VAL A 90 -5.98 4.44 21.97
C VAL A 90 -7.46 4.45 21.58
N PRO A 91 -8.36 3.92 22.42
CA PRO A 91 -9.79 3.87 22.13
C PRO A 91 -10.43 5.25 22.05
N ALA A 92 -11.53 5.35 21.31
CA ALA A 92 -12.35 6.54 21.27
C ALA A 92 -12.97 6.83 22.63
N VAL A 93 -13.13 8.12 22.91
CA VAL A 93 -13.94 8.63 24.03
C VAL A 93 -15.29 9.04 23.47
N LEU A 94 -16.36 8.46 24.01
CA LEU A 94 -17.74 8.73 23.60
C LEU A 94 -18.50 9.43 24.73
N ASP A 95 -19.48 10.27 24.40
CA ASP A 95 -20.43 10.78 25.36
C ASP A 95 -21.52 9.73 25.71
N ALA A 96 -22.43 10.08 26.62
CA ALA A 96 -23.51 9.20 27.06
C ALA A 96 -24.47 8.78 25.91
N ASN A 97 -24.50 9.52 24.81
CA ASN A 97 -25.32 9.27 23.64
C ASN A 97 -24.56 8.51 22.52
N GLY A 98 -23.29 8.13 22.76
CA GLY A 98 -22.45 7.45 21.78
C GLY A 98 -21.78 8.37 20.75
N LYS A 99 -21.84 9.69 20.91
CA LYS A 99 -21.16 10.65 20.04
C LYS A 99 -19.66 10.65 20.38
N VAL A 100 -18.82 10.63 19.33
CA VAL A 100 -17.36 10.70 19.48
C VAL A 100 -16.95 12.07 20.00
N LEU A 101 -16.35 12.11 21.18
CA LEU A 101 -15.70 13.28 21.78
C LEU A 101 -14.23 13.34 21.39
N THR A 102 -13.53 12.19 21.43
CA THR A 102 -12.17 12.05 20.96
C THR A 102 -12.08 10.79 20.11
N PRO A 103 -11.62 10.88 18.85
CA PRO A 103 -11.52 9.71 17.98
C PRO A 103 -10.44 8.73 18.46
N ALA A 104 -10.62 7.47 18.14
CA ALA A 104 -9.60 6.45 18.29
C ALA A 104 -8.34 6.81 17.50
N LYS A 105 -7.17 6.42 18.02
CA LYS A 105 -5.86 6.74 17.43
C LYS A 105 -4.96 5.52 17.40
N ALA A 106 -4.14 5.44 16.38
CA ALA A 106 -2.96 4.60 16.29
C ALA A 106 -2.01 5.19 15.26
N GLU A 107 -0.73 4.88 15.33
CA GLU A 107 0.25 5.13 14.27
C GLU A 107 1.29 4.01 14.27
N CYS A 108 1.33 3.26 13.19
CA CYS A 108 2.30 2.19 12.99
C CYS A 108 3.06 2.47 11.70
N ARG A 109 4.40 2.54 11.81
CA ARG A 109 5.28 2.88 10.70
C ARG A 109 5.93 1.63 10.12
N THR A 110 6.24 1.65 8.83
CA THR A 110 7.07 0.59 8.24
C THR A 110 8.44 0.52 8.92
N SER A 111 8.98 1.66 9.36
CA SER A 111 10.24 1.75 10.12
C SER A 111 10.17 1.28 11.57
N ASP A 112 8.99 0.94 12.10
CA ASP A 112 8.85 0.34 13.43
C ASP A 112 9.20 -1.16 13.43
N ILE A 113 9.13 -1.81 12.27
CA ILE A 113 9.26 -3.25 12.08
C ILE A 113 10.28 -3.61 10.99
N THR A 114 10.86 -4.80 11.10
CA THR A 114 11.76 -5.35 10.09
C THR A 114 11.00 -5.87 8.87
N LEU A 115 11.70 -6.11 7.75
CA LEU A 115 11.11 -6.74 6.57
C LEU A 115 10.52 -8.12 6.89
N ALA A 116 11.19 -8.92 7.71
CA ALA A 116 10.70 -10.23 8.12
C ALA A 116 9.35 -10.13 8.83
N GLU A 117 9.19 -9.14 9.71
CA GLU A 117 7.92 -8.85 10.39
C GLU A 117 6.87 -8.28 9.45
N PHE A 118 7.24 -7.36 8.58
CA PHE A 118 6.33 -6.80 7.56
C PHE A 118 5.70 -7.91 6.69
N ARG A 119 6.45 -8.94 6.33
CA ARG A 119 5.97 -10.08 5.55
C ARG A 119 4.92 -10.94 6.26
N THR A 120 4.80 -10.83 7.57
CA THR A 120 3.76 -11.53 8.35
C THR A 120 2.40 -10.82 8.31
N LEU A 121 2.39 -9.54 7.94
CA LEU A 121 1.19 -8.74 7.86
C LEU A 121 0.36 -9.06 6.60
N ARG A 122 -0.91 -8.69 6.67
CA ARG A 122 -1.85 -8.75 5.54
C ARG A 122 -2.41 -7.37 5.26
N GLY A 123 -2.49 -7.03 3.97
CA GLY A 123 -3.12 -5.80 3.53
C GLY A 123 -4.64 -5.85 3.69
N LYS A 124 -5.25 -4.71 4.00
CA LYS A 124 -6.69 -4.49 4.03
C LYS A 124 -7.04 -3.21 3.28
N MET A 125 -8.30 -3.00 2.97
CA MET A 125 -8.75 -1.72 2.44
C MET A 125 -8.40 -0.60 3.41
N ASP A 126 -7.83 0.49 2.87
CA ASP A 126 -7.45 1.65 3.69
C ASP A 126 -8.70 2.33 4.26
N ALA A 127 -8.93 2.14 5.53
CA ALA A 127 -9.94 2.79 6.34
C ALA A 127 -9.76 2.44 7.81
N PHE A 128 -10.40 3.21 8.69
CA PHE A 128 -10.51 2.93 10.12
C PHE A 128 -11.83 3.45 10.67
N ASP A 129 -12.26 2.92 11.82
CA ASP A 129 -13.41 3.43 12.55
C ASP A 129 -12.95 4.42 13.63
N PRO A 130 -13.24 5.72 13.50
CA PRO A 130 -12.86 6.72 14.49
C PRO A 130 -13.61 6.57 15.82
N SER A 131 -14.71 5.81 15.87
CA SER A 131 -15.47 5.53 17.09
C SER A 131 -15.02 4.26 17.81
N ALA A 132 -14.01 3.58 17.29
CA ALA A 132 -13.55 2.28 17.78
C ALA A 132 -13.11 2.31 19.24
N ARG A 133 -13.47 1.27 19.98
CA ARG A 133 -13.07 1.04 21.37
C ARG A 133 -12.09 -0.11 21.50
N THR A 134 -11.93 -0.91 20.44
CA THR A 134 -10.95 -2.01 20.37
C THR A 134 -10.20 -1.97 19.05
N PRO A 135 -8.99 -2.57 18.96
CA PRO A 135 -8.26 -2.68 17.70
C PRO A 135 -9.06 -3.34 16.58
N GLU A 136 -9.84 -4.38 16.88
CA GLU A 136 -10.67 -5.09 15.92
C GLU A 136 -11.74 -4.17 15.30
N GLN A 137 -12.40 -3.35 16.14
CA GLN A 137 -13.36 -2.36 15.66
C GLN A 137 -12.67 -1.32 14.78
N TYR A 138 -11.46 -0.86 15.18
CA TYR A 138 -10.70 0.11 14.43
C TYR A 138 -10.41 -0.35 13.00
N LEU A 139 -10.06 -1.61 12.81
CA LEU A 139 -9.76 -2.21 11.51
C LEU A 139 -11.01 -2.54 10.68
N GLY A 140 -12.19 -2.65 11.29
CA GLY A 140 -13.42 -3.10 10.65
C GLY A 140 -13.99 -2.15 9.59
N GLY A 141 -13.45 -0.94 9.48
CA GLY A 141 -13.94 0.05 8.53
C GLY A 141 -13.43 -0.19 7.10
N THR A 142 -14.31 0.05 6.13
CA THR A 142 -13.97 0.28 4.73
C THR A 142 -14.58 1.62 4.32
N ALA A 143 -13.82 2.47 3.64
CA ALA A 143 -14.34 3.77 3.21
C ALA A 143 -15.62 3.58 2.38
N LEU A 144 -16.67 4.31 2.69
CA LEU A 144 -18.01 4.16 2.08
C LEU A 144 -18.02 4.33 0.55
N TRP A 145 -17.04 5.05 0.01
CA TRP A 145 -16.89 5.28 -1.43
C TRP A 145 -16.09 4.20 -2.16
N ARG A 146 -15.56 3.21 -1.43
CA ARG A 146 -14.84 2.07 -2.00
C ARG A 146 -15.74 0.86 -2.15
N THR A 147 -15.55 0.10 -3.22
CA THR A 147 -16.16 -1.22 -3.41
C THR A 147 -15.18 -2.27 -2.91
N ASP A 148 -15.47 -2.84 -1.74
CA ASP A 148 -14.67 -3.94 -1.22
C ASP A 148 -15.08 -5.24 -1.94
N LEU A 149 -14.28 -5.67 -2.89
CA LEU A 149 -14.43 -6.97 -3.57
C LEU A 149 -13.74 -8.11 -2.82
N TYR A 150 -12.91 -7.76 -1.85
CA TYR A 150 -12.30 -8.72 -0.94
C TYR A 150 -13.17 -8.83 0.31
N ALA A 151 -13.94 -9.90 0.39
CA ALA A 151 -14.80 -10.21 1.52
C ALA A 151 -14.00 -10.57 2.78
N GLY A 152 -13.07 -9.71 3.17
CA GLY A 152 -12.30 -9.93 4.38
C GLY A 152 -11.26 -8.85 4.61
N PRO A 153 -11.15 -8.37 5.84
CA PRO A 153 -10.30 -7.22 6.17
C PRO A 153 -8.79 -7.47 6.02
N THR A 154 -8.35 -8.70 5.71
CA THR A 154 -6.93 -9.08 5.88
C THR A 154 -6.44 -10.08 4.84
N SER A 155 -6.75 -9.86 3.56
CA SER A 155 -6.44 -10.82 2.48
C SER A 155 -5.35 -10.38 1.50
N GLY A 156 -4.90 -9.12 1.54
CA GLY A 156 -3.92 -8.59 0.61
C GLY A 156 -2.49 -9.05 0.91
N THR A 157 -1.77 -9.47 -0.12
CA THR A 157 -0.35 -9.87 -0.04
C THR A 157 0.55 -8.65 -0.21
N LEU A 158 1.23 -8.25 0.85
CA LEU A 158 2.17 -7.12 0.84
C LEU A 158 3.44 -7.46 0.05
N MET A 159 4.10 -6.43 -0.48
CA MET A 159 5.28 -6.59 -1.35
C MET A 159 6.40 -5.66 -0.94
N THR A 160 7.65 -6.13 -1.16
CA THR A 160 8.80 -5.25 -1.27
C THR A 160 8.78 -4.51 -2.62
N HIS A 161 9.52 -3.42 -2.72
CA HIS A 161 9.69 -2.71 -3.99
C HIS A 161 10.37 -3.62 -5.03
N ALA A 162 11.39 -4.39 -4.66
CA ALA A 162 12.03 -5.35 -5.56
C ALA A 162 11.06 -6.42 -6.07
N GLU A 163 10.19 -6.98 -5.21
CA GLU A 163 9.16 -7.95 -5.62
C GLU A 163 8.14 -7.32 -6.56
N SER A 164 7.76 -6.04 -6.34
CA SER A 164 6.84 -5.34 -7.24
C SER A 164 7.43 -5.16 -8.63
N ILE A 165 8.73 -4.86 -8.75
CA ILE A 165 9.42 -4.77 -10.03
C ILE A 165 9.31 -6.10 -10.81
N GLU A 166 9.58 -7.22 -10.16
CA GLU A 166 9.48 -8.53 -10.82
C GLU A 166 8.04 -8.88 -11.21
N LEU A 167 7.05 -8.52 -10.36
CA LEU A 167 5.64 -8.69 -10.70
C LEU A 167 5.27 -7.85 -11.93
N PHE A 168 5.66 -6.58 -11.97
CA PHE A 168 5.34 -5.67 -13.08
C PHE A 168 5.98 -6.11 -14.39
N LYS A 169 7.23 -6.61 -14.36
CA LYS A 169 7.87 -7.27 -15.51
C LYS A 169 7.04 -8.45 -16.02
N LYS A 170 6.59 -9.32 -15.11
CA LYS A 170 5.76 -10.49 -15.44
C LYS A 170 4.40 -10.09 -16.02
N LEU A 171 3.82 -8.99 -15.54
CA LEU A 171 2.53 -8.47 -16.03
C LEU A 171 2.67 -7.66 -17.33
N GLY A 172 3.91 -7.34 -17.75
CA GLY A 172 4.18 -6.58 -18.97
C GLY A 172 3.76 -5.12 -18.90
N VAL A 173 3.76 -4.52 -17.70
CA VAL A 173 3.41 -3.13 -17.47
C VAL A 173 4.65 -2.28 -17.18
N LYS A 174 4.56 -0.97 -17.45
CA LYS A 174 5.54 0.02 -17.05
C LYS A 174 5.34 0.41 -15.59
N MET A 175 6.27 1.16 -15.02
CA MET A 175 6.41 1.37 -13.58
C MET A 175 6.51 2.86 -13.26
N THR A 176 5.77 3.32 -12.24
CA THR A 176 5.91 4.67 -11.71
C THR A 176 6.11 4.59 -10.19
N PRO A 177 7.38 4.46 -9.72
CA PRO A 177 7.66 4.49 -8.30
C PRO A 177 7.54 5.92 -7.77
N GLU A 178 6.89 6.09 -6.62
CA GLU A 178 6.94 7.33 -5.86
C GLU A 178 7.85 7.16 -4.64
N LEU A 179 8.94 7.95 -4.57
CA LEU A 179 9.75 8.01 -3.36
C LEU A 179 9.02 8.85 -2.31
N LYS A 180 8.45 8.17 -1.31
CA LYS A 180 7.69 8.84 -0.24
C LYS A 180 8.59 9.56 0.75
N SER A 181 8.11 10.69 1.26
CA SER A 181 8.77 11.37 2.38
C SER A 181 8.78 10.47 3.61
N ALA A 182 9.93 10.41 4.29
CA ALA A 182 10.05 9.67 5.54
C ALA A 182 9.20 10.34 6.64
N SER A 183 8.50 9.53 7.45
CA SER A 183 7.80 9.99 8.66
C SER A 183 8.69 9.96 9.91
N VAL A 184 9.97 9.72 9.72
CA VAL A 184 11.02 9.76 10.75
C VAL A 184 12.08 10.77 10.38
N ALA A 185 12.83 11.24 11.38
CA ALA A 185 13.97 12.12 11.12
C ALA A 185 15.00 11.41 10.24
N MET A 186 15.51 12.13 9.22
CA MET A 186 16.60 11.65 8.37
C MET A 186 17.90 12.37 8.74
N PRO A 187 19.06 11.67 8.75
CA PRO A 187 19.24 10.25 8.45
C PRO A 187 18.64 9.34 9.51
N PHE A 188 17.95 8.28 9.08
CA PHE A 188 17.40 7.27 9.96
C PHE A 188 18.46 6.19 10.22
N ASP A 189 19.02 6.17 11.42
CA ASP A 189 20.06 5.23 11.82
C ASP A 189 21.15 5.07 10.75
N GLY A 190 21.69 6.22 10.31
CA GLY A 190 22.70 6.33 9.25
C GLY A 190 22.18 6.20 7.81
N PHE A 191 20.91 5.87 7.59
CA PHE A 191 20.29 5.80 6.28
C PHE A 191 19.88 7.20 5.83
N THR A 192 20.64 7.80 4.92
CA THR A 192 20.39 9.17 4.43
C THR A 192 19.28 9.20 3.39
N GLN A 193 18.70 10.38 3.14
CA GLN A 193 17.73 10.57 2.07
C GLN A 193 18.30 10.17 0.70
N GLN A 194 19.58 10.49 0.45
CA GLN A 194 20.27 10.09 -0.79
C GLN A 194 20.42 8.58 -0.90
N ALA A 195 20.79 7.89 0.19
CA ALA A 195 20.93 6.44 0.21
C ALA A 195 19.58 5.75 -0.02
N TYR A 196 18.49 6.30 0.53
CA TYR A 196 17.13 5.85 0.31
C TYR A 196 16.73 5.95 -1.17
N ALA A 197 16.90 7.13 -1.78
CA ALA A 197 16.62 7.33 -3.20
C ALA A 197 17.50 6.46 -4.08
N GLN A 198 18.81 6.36 -3.76
CA GLN A 198 19.75 5.54 -4.52
C GLN A 198 19.39 4.05 -4.46
N LYS A 199 18.95 3.54 -3.29
CA LYS A 199 18.54 2.14 -3.14
C LYS A 199 17.35 1.82 -4.07
N MET A 200 16.36 2.70 -4.18
CA MET A 200 15.23 2.54 -5.11
C MET A 200 15.71 2.43 -6.56
N ILE A 201 16.62 3.32 -6.99
CA ILE A 201 17.18 3.28 -8.35
C ILE A 201 17.99 2.00 -8.59
N ASP A 202 18.77 1.57 -7.60
CA ASP A 202 19.64 0.40 -7.73
C ASP A 202 18.82 -0.91 -7.80
N GLU A 203 17.62 -0.98 -7.22
CA GLU A 203 16.72 -2.11 -7.38
C GLU A 203 16.24 -2.25 -8.83
N TYR A 204 15.91 -1.14 -9.51
CA TYR A 204 15.60 -1.16 -10.95
C TYR A 204 16.78 -1.60 -11.81
N LYS A 205 17.99 -1.08 -11.51
CA LYS A 205 19.21 -1.47 -12.22
C LYS A 205 19.51 -2.96 -12.06
N ARG A 206 19.43 -3.48 -10.84
CA ARG A 206 19.64 -4.90 -10.55
C ARG A 206 18.62 -5.81 -11.26
N ALA A 207 17.38 -5.37 -11.37
CA ALA A 207 16.33 -6.08 -12.08
C ALA A 207 16.44 -5.98 -13.62
N GLY A 208 17.41 -5.21 -14.15
CA GLY A 208 17.62 -5.03 -15.59
C GLY A 208 16.46 -4.31 -16.29
N VAL A 209 15.74 -3.45 -15.59
CA VAL A 209 14.61 -2.71 -16.17
C VAL A 209 15.11 -1.62 -17.11
N ASN A 210 14.55 -1.57 -18.32
CA ASN A 210 14.83 -0.47 -19.24
C ASN A 210 14.35 0.86 -18.63
N PRO A 211 15.21 1.89 -18.47
CA PRO A 211 14.83 3.16 -17.85
C PRO A 211 13.66 3.88 -18.58
N ARG A 212 13.45 3.61 -19.87
CA ARG A 212 12.28 4.13 -20.60
C ARG A 212 10.93 3.57 -20.12
N ASN A 213 10.94 2.53 -19.29
CA ASN A 213 9.75 1.93 -18.70
C ASN A 213 9.53 2.35 -17.24
N VAL A 214 10.33 3.30 -16.73
CA VAL A 214 10.26 3.75 -15.33
C VAL A 214 10.07 5.26 -15.31
N PHE A 215 9.02 5.72 -14.63
CA PHE A 215 8.64 7.12 -14.48
C PHE A 215 8.65 7.49 -12.99
N PRO A 216 9.83 7.76 -12.40
CA PRO A 216 9.92 8.05 -10.97
C PRO A 216 9.26 9.39 -10.65
N GLN A 217 8.64 9.45 -9.48
CA GLN A 217 7.99 10.65 -8.96
C GLN A 217 8.34 10.87 -7.49
N SER A 218 8.25 12.10 -7.02
CA SER A 218 8.36 12.51 -5.62
C SER A 218 7.67 13.86 -5.42
N PHE A 219 7.15 14.07 -4.23
CA PHE A 219 6.50 15.32 -3.81
C PHE A 219 7.30 16.05 -2.70
N SER A 220 8.55 15.67 -2.47
CA SER A 220 9.45 16.25 -1.47
C SER A 220 10.71 16.80 -2.08
#